data_08b02b85efa1c8665fdd575db7cb2338
#
_entry.id   08b02b85efa1c8665fdd575db7cb2338
#
_cell.length_a   1.000
_cell.length_b   1.000
_cell.length_c   1.000
_cell.angle_alpha   90.00
_cell.angle_beta   90.00
_cell.angle_gamma   90.00
#
_symmetry.space_group_name_H-M   'P 1'
#
loop_
_entity.id
_entity.type
_entity.pdbx_description
1 polymer ?
#
loop_
_entity_poly.entity_id
_entity_poly.type
_entity_poly.pdbx_seq_one_letter_code
_entity_poly.pdbx_strand_id
1 'polypeptide(L)'
;MGINIHVYSYWGVRTEWNESVSDRIEEVYDMEIDPADDVSILCDCYSCDYMVFGEQLYDSGDSRWGEMVNSNEVEIDQTILDAMREEYMTKFKRLYPDQYEWLAAKPWRLVNLVHHS
;
A
#
# COMPACT_ATOMS: atom_id res chain seq x y z
N MET A 1 -16.87 -21.85 0.83
CA MET A 1 -15.57 -21.27 1.10
C MET A 1 -15.14 -20.40 -0.06
N GLY A 2 -14.86 -19.16 0.18
CA GLY A 2 -14.48 -18.24 -0.88
C GLY A 2 -13.12 -17.65 -0.66
N ILE A 3 -12.47 -17.29 -1.77
CA ILE A 3 -11.29 -16.45 -1.74
C ILE A 3 -11.79 -15.03 -1.85
N ASN A 4 -11.35 -14.16 -0.97
CA ASN A 4 -11.66 -12.75 -1.04
C ASN A 4 -10.86 -12.13 -2.17
N ILE A 5 -11.55 -11.52 -3.13
CA ILE A 5 -10.93 -10.87 -4.26
C ILE A 5 -11.21 -9.38 -4.18
N HIS A 6 -10.15 -8.59 -4.13
CA HIS A 6 -10.24 -7.14 -4.13
C HIS A 6 -9.52 -6.58 -5.34
N VAL A 7 -10.11 -5.57 -5.94
CA VAL A 7 -9.43 -4.76 -6.94
C VAL A 7 -9.01 -3.47 -6.26
N TYR A 8 -7.73 -3.19 -6.27
CA TYR A 8 -7.17 -2.01 -5.62
C TYR A 8 -6.54 -1.07 -6.63
N SER A 9 -6.61 0.21 -6.34
CA SER A 9 -5.80 1.22 -7.01
C SER A 9 -5.02 1.99 -5.95
N TYR A 10 -3.72 2.11 -6.16
CA TYR A 10 -2.81 2.82 -5.29
C TYR A 10 -2.08 3.92 -6.03
N TRP A 11 -1.80 4.99 -5.35
CA TRP A 11 -0.76 5.93 -5.74
C TRP A 11 0.48 5.56 -4.94
N GLY A 12 1.48 4.98 -5.62
CA GLY A 12 2.64 4.49 -4.91
C GLY A 12 3.59 3.65 -5.76
N VAL A 13 4.16 2.64 -5.12
CA VAL A 13 5.21 1.80 -5.72
C VAL A 13 4.87 0.32 -5.47
N ARG A 14 4.89 -0.47 -6.53
CA ARG A 14 4.87 -1.93 -6.41
C ARG A 14 6.30 -2.44 -6.51
N THR A 15 6.70 -3.26 -5.55
CA THR A 15 8.04 -3.85 -5.51
C THR A 15 7.97 -5.36 -5.45
N GLU A 16 9.10 -5.99 -5.67
CA GLU A 16 9.27 -7.39 -5.29
C GLU A 16 9.25 -7.47 -3.76
N TRP A 17 9.06 -8.69 -3.25
CA TRP A 17 9.09 -8.93 -1.81
C TRP A 17 10.43 -8.49 -1.22
N ASN A 18 10.38 -7.72 -0.15
CA ASN A 18 11.55 -7.26 0.57
C ASN A 18 11.50 -7.79 2.00
N GLU A 19 12.37 -8.76 2.30
CA GLU A 19 12.39 -9.43 3.60
C GLU A 19 12.71 -8.47 4.74
N SER A 20 13.59 -7.50 4.50
CA SER A 20 13.96 -6.51 5.49
C SER A 20 12.75 -5.65 5.91
N VAL A 21 11.92 -5.27 4.94
CA VAL A 21 10.67 -4.56 5.21
C VAL A 21 9.69 -5.46 5.95
N SER A 22 9.56 -6.71 5.52
CA SER A 22 8.67 -7.68 6.15
C SER A 22 9.01 -7.86 7.63
N ASP A 23 10.27 -8.01 7.95
CA ASP A 23 10.73 -8.15 9.34
C ASP A 23 10.43 -6.88 10.14
N ARG A 24 10.63 -5.72 9.54
CA ARG A 24 10.37 -4.45 10.22
C ARG A 24 8.88 -4.21 10.45
N ILE A 25 8.01 -4.69 9.56
CA ILE A 25 6.56 -4.58 9.73
C ILE A 25 6.13 -5.22 11.06
N GLU A 26 6.66 -6.38 11.40
CA GLU A 26 6.33 -7.05 12.66
C GLU A 26 6.77 -6.21 13.85
N GLU A 27 7.95 -5.60 13.80
CA GLU A 27 8.44 -4.72 14.86
C GLU A 27 7.56 -3.48 15.01
N VAL A 28 7.18 -2.86 13.90
CA VAL A 28 6.32 -1.67 13.89
C VAL A 28 4.94 -2.00 14.45
N TYR A 29 4.40 -3.16 14.11
CA TYR A 29 3.13 -3.61 14.65
C TYR A 29 3.16 -3.68 16.18
N ASP A 30 4.24 -4.19 16.74
CA ASP A 30 4.41 -4.32 18.18
C ASP A 30 4.59 -2.97 18.90
N MET A 31 4.91 -1.92 18.16
CA MET A 31 5.07 -0.56 18.71
C MET A 31 3.74 0.14 18.99
N GLU A 32 2.62 -0.43 18.54
CA GLU A 32 1.28 0.15 18.72
C GLU A 32 1.18 1.60 18.22
N ILE A 33 1.62 1.80 16.97
CA ILE A 33 1.63 3.11 16.33
C ILE A 33 0.19 3.62 16.12
N ASP A 34 -0.04 4.91 16.39
CA ASP A 34 -1.30 5.55 16.06
C ASP A 34 -1.56 5.43 14.54
N PRO A 35 -2.79 5.04 14.12
CA PRO A 35 -3.10 4.92 12.69
C PRO A 35 -2.78 6.16 11.87
N ALA A 36 -2.84 7.36 12.47
CA ALA A 36 -2.49 8.60 11.78
C ALA A 36 -1.00 8.71 11.45
N ASP A 37 -0.16 7.98 12.17
CA ASP A 37 1.30 8.00 12.01
C ASP A 37 1.82 6.78 11.25
N ASP A 38 0.96 5.83 10.94
CA ASP A 38 1.32 4.60 10.26
C ASP A 38 1.24 4.77 8.74
N VAL A 39 1.87 3.85 8.03
CA VAL A 39 1.86 3.81 6.57
C VAL A 39 1.21 2.53 6.09
N SER A 40 0.50 2.64 4.97
CA SER A 40 -0.13 1.49 4.34
C SER A 40 0.88 0.72 3.48
N ILE A 41 1.03 -0.57 3.76
CA ILE A 41 1.84 -1.48 2.95
C ILE A 41 0.99 -2.71 2.66
N LEU A 42 0.68 -2.93 1.39
CA LEU A 42 -0.03 -4.13 0.97
C LEU A 42 0.99 -5.23 0.71
N CYS A 43 0.84 -6.35 1.40
CA CYS A 43 1.74 -7.49 1.25
C CYS A 43 1.01 -8.65 0.60
N ASP A 44 1.65 -9.32 -0.35
CA ASP A 44 1.18 -10.59 -0.88
C ASP A 44 1.52 -11.69 0.12
N CYS A 45 0.54 -11.99 0.99
CA CYS A 45 0.75 -12.94 2.09
C CYS A 45 0.72 -14.40 1.64
N TYR A 46 0.30 -14.69 0.42
CA TYR A 46 0.27 -16.07 -0.08
C TYR A 46 1.58 -16.52 -0.66
N SER A 47 2.10 -15.77 -1.63
CA SER A 47 3.29 -16.18 -2.39
C SER A 47 4.52 -15.39 -2.02
N CYS A 48 4.38 -14.33 -1.24
CA CYS A 48 5.49 -13.42 -0.92
C CYS A 48 6.16 -12.88 -2.19
N ASP A 49 5.35 -12.56 -3.22
CA ASP A 49 5.87 -12.13 -4.52
C ASP A 49 6.02 -10.62 -4.64
N TYR A 50 5.18 -9.88 -3.94
CA TYR A 50 5.19 -8.42 -4.09
C TYR A 50 4.74 -7.68 -2.84
N MET A 51 5.06 -6.40 -2.81
CA MET A 51 4.59 -5.42 -1.84
C MET A 51 4.17 -4.17 -2.58
N VAL A 52 3.17 -3.46 -2.06
CA VAL A 52 2.74 -2.16 -2.58
C VAL A 52 2.80 -1.14 -1.47
N PHE A 53 3.53 -0.06 -1.73
CA PHE A 53 3.71 1.05 -0.80
C PHE A 53 3.00 2.28 -1.36
N GLY A 54 2.20 2.94 -0.56
CA GLY A 54 1.54 4.16 -0.99
C GLY A 54 0.14 4.31 -0.44
N GLU A 55 -0.60 5.22 -1.05
CA GLU A 55 -1.95 5.53 -0.64
C GLU A 55 -2.98 4.79 -1.48
N GLN A 56 -3.90 4.11 -0.81
CA GLN A 56 -4.99 3.43 -1.49
C GLN A 56 -6.00 4.46 -1.98
N LEU A 57 -6.26 4.45 -3.28
CA LEU A 57 -7.24 5.34 -3.91
C LEU A 57 -8.59 4.66 -4.09
N TYR A 58 -8.59 3.36 -4.26
CA TYR A 58 -9.81 2.60 -4.53
C TYR A 58 -9.67 1.17 -4.03
N ASP A 59 -10.78 0.65 -3.50
CA ASP A 59 -10.93 -0.75 -3.11
C ASP A 59 -12.35 -1.16 -3.50
N SER A 60 -12.45 -2.20 -4.34
CA SER A 60 -13.75 -2.71 -4.78
C SER A 60 -14.56 -3.38 -3.66
N GLY A 61 -13.91 -3.67 -2.54
CA GLY A 61 -14.51 -4.48 -1.49
C GLY A 61 -14.48 -5.97 -1.82
N ASP A 62 -15.05 -6.78 -0.94
CA ASP A 62 -15.11 -8.22 -1.13
C ASP A 62 -16.12 -8.57 -2.21
N SER A 63 -15.65 -9.21 -3.28
CA SER A 63 -16.48 -9.59 -4.41
C SER A 63 -17.08 -11.01 -4.30
N ARG A 64 -16.97 -11.63 -3.14
CA ARG A 64 -17.41 -13.02 -2.90
C ARG A 64 -18.83 -13.29 -3.37
N TRP A 65 -19.72 -12.33 -3.22
CA TRP A 65 -21.15 -12.46 -3.55
C TRP A 65 -21.51 -11.81 -4.87
N GLY A 66 -20.51 -11.42 -5.66
CA GLY A 66 -20.75 -10.71 -6.91
C GLY A 66 -21.14 -9.25 -6.73
N GLU A 67 -21.11 -8.76 -5.51
CA GLU A 67 -21.40 -7.37 -5.21
C GLU A 67 -20.10 -6.58 -5.23
N MET A 68 -19.98 -5.67 -6.17
CA MET A 68 -18.81 -4.82 -6.31
C MET A 68 -19.23 -3.38 -6.48
N VAL A 69 -18.37 -2.48 -6.06
CA VAL A 69 -18.54 -1.07 -6.36
C VAL A 69 -18.31 -0.89 -7.86
N ASN A 70 -19.32 -0.40 -8.57
CA ASN A 70 -19.26 -0.25 -10.02
C ASN A 70 -18.53 1.00 -10.48
N SER A 71 -18.47 2.01 -9.63
CA SER A 71 -17.79 3.23 -9.96
C SER A 71 -17.22 3.89 -8.71
N ASN A 72 -16.15 4.62 -8.88
CA ASN A 72 -15.55 5.45 -7.86
C ASN A 72 -14.93 6.67 -8.51
N GLU A 73 -15.13 7.82 -7.91
CA GLU A 73 -14.54 9.05 -8.39
C GLU A 73 -13.44 9.49 -7.43
N VAL A 74 -12.24 9.67 -7.96
CA VAL A 74 -11.10 10.17 -7.21
C VAL A 74 -10.57 11.38 -7.94
N GLU A 75 -10.51 12.51 -7.25
CA GLU A 75 -9.91 13.70 -7.81
C GLU A 75 -8.40 13.51 -7.85
N ILE A 76 -7.84 13.56 -9.05
CA ILE A 76 -6.41 13.38 -9.28
C ILE A 76 -5.82 14.63 -9.89
N ASP A 77 -4.88 15.25 -9.19
CA ASP A 77 -4.06 16.28 -9.78
C ASP A 77 -2.65 16.18 -9.20
N GLN A 78 -1.67 16.73 -9.92
CA GLN A 78 -0.27 16.55 -9.58
C GLN A 78 0.06 17.09 -8.18
N THR A 79 -0.55 18.20 -7.80
CA THR A 79 -0.31 18.79 -6.48
C THR A 79 -0.78 17.87 -5.36
N ILE A 80 -1.96 17.27 -5.53
CA ILE A 80 -2.51 16.32 -4.56
C ILE A 80 -1.63 15.06 -4.49
N LEU A 81 -1.22 14.54 -5.63
CA LEU A 81 -0.38 13.34 -5.69
C LEU A 81 0.98 13.58 -5.04
N ASP A 82 1.59 14.72 -5.30
CA ASP A 82 2.89 15.07 -4.71
C ASP A 82 2.78 15.22 -3.19
N ALA A 83 1.70 15.83 -2.71
CA ALA A 83 1.46 15.99 -1.28
C ALA A 83 1.27 14.64 -0.59
N MET A 84 0.53 13.73 -1.21
CA MET A 84 0.31 12.37 -0.69
C MET A 84 1.63 11.62 -0.58
N ARG A 85 2.47 11.70 -1.61
CA ARG A 85 3.79 11.05 -1.61
C ARG A 85 4.67 11.61 -0.50
N GLU A 86 4.73 12.91 -0.37
CA GLU A 86 5.56 13.57 0.64
C GLU A 86 5.14 13.16 2.06
N GLU A 87 3.84 13.17 2.32
CA GLU A 87 3.30 12.76 3.61
C GLU A 87 3.63 11.30 3.91
N TYR A 88 3.40 10.42 2.94
CA TYR A 88 3.70 9.00 3.08
C TYR A 88 5.18 8.77 3.36
N MET A 89 6.06 9.39 2.58
CA MET A 89 7.49 9.19 2.72
C MET A 89 8.03 9.76 4.03
N THR A 90 7.44 10.82 4.55
CA THR A 90 7.81 11.37 5.86
C THR A 90 7.52 10.35 6.97
N LYS A 91 6.34 9.73 6.94
CA LYS A 91 5.97 8.69 7.90
C LYS A 91 6.82 7.44 7.73
N PHE A 92 7.05 7.04 6.48
CA PHE A 92 7.86 5.87 6.16
C PHE A 92 9.29 6.01 6.69
N LYS A 93 9.89 7.17 6.51
CA LYS A 93 11.24 7.44 7.03
C LYS A 93 11.33 7.28 8.55
N ARG A 94 10.28 7.68 9.25
CA ARG A 94 10.21 7.57 10.71
C ARG A 94 10.14 6.12 11.16
N LEU A 95 9.31 5.31 10.52
CA LEU A 95 9.04 3.94 10.91
C LEU A 95 10.02 2.93 10.30
N TYR A 96 10.52 3.23 9.10
CA TYR A 96 11.38 2.34 8.31
C TYR A 96 12.66 3.08 7.89
N PRO A 97 13.45 3.57 8.84
CA PRO A 97 14.61 4.40 8.50
C PRO A 97 15.66 3.66 7.66
N ASP A 98 15.84 2.36 7.90
CA ASP A 98 16.84 1.57 7.19
C ASP A 98 16.42 1.24 5.74
N GLN A 99 15.13 1.28 5.46
CA GLN A 99 14.57 0.99 4.14
C GLN A 99 14.19 2.25 3.36
N TYR A 100 14.33 3.42 3.96
CA TYR A 100 13.88 4.68 3.38
C TYR A 100 14.54 4.97 2.03
N GLU A 101 15.86 4.90 1.94
CA GLU A 101 16.60 5.21 0.71
C GLU A 101 16.22 4.26 -0.43
N TRP A 102 16.00 3.00 -0.11
CA TRP A 102 15.55 2.01 -1.08
C TRP A 102 14.22 2.38 -1.71
N LEU A 103 13.24 2.78 -0.90
CA LEU A 103 11.92 3.15 -1.41
C LEU A 103 11.95 4.54 -2.08
N ALA A 104 12.72 5.49 -1.51
CA ALA A 104 12.80 6.84 -2.04
C ALA A 104 13.37 6.90 -3.45
N ALA A 105 14.20 5.92 -3.82
CA ALA A 105 14.79 5.85 -5.15
C ALA A 105 13.81 5.42 -6.24
N LYS A 106 12.62 4.95 -5.87
CA LYS A 106 11.65 4.39 -6.81
C LYS A 106 10.63 5.44 -7.24
N PRO A 107 10.23 5.45 -8.52
CA PRO A 107 9.21 6.39 -8.99
C PRO A 107 7.82 5.96 -8.50
N TRP A 108 7.02 6.92 -8.11
CA TRP A 108 5.63 6.68 -7.75
C TRP A 108 4.76 6.65 -9.00
N ARG A 109 3.79 5.72 -9.01
CA ARG A 109 2.90 5.49 -10.16
C ARG A 109 1.52 5.11 -9.67
N LEU A 110 0.55 5.15 -10.57
CA LEU A 110 -0.75 4.55 -10.32
C LEU A 110 -0.61 3.03 -10.50
N VAL A 111 -0.90 2.30 -9.44
CA VAL A 111 -0.78 0.84 -9.42
C VAL A 111 -2.19 0.26 -9.28
N ASN A 112 -2.60 -0.54 -10.24
CA ASN A 112 -3.87 -1.24 -10.22
C ASN A 112 -3.61 -2.72 -10.14
N LEU A 113 -4.26 -3.40 -9.21
CA LEU A 113 -4.03 -4.82 -9.04
C LEU A 113 -5.26 -5.54 -8.53
N VAL A 114 -5.29 -6.85 -8.80
CA VAL A 114 -6.24 -7.78 -8.20
C VAL A 114 -5.51 -8.50 -7.08
N HIS A 115 -6.03 -8.41 -5.88
CA HIS A 115 -5.42 -9.01 -4.71
C HIS A 115 -6.33 -10.11 -4.18
N HIS A 116 -5.75 -11.28 -3.93
CA HIS A 116 -6.43 -12.44 -3.35
C HIS A 116 -5.99 -12.59 -1.90
N SER A 117 -6.94 -12.66 -1.03
CA SER A 117 -6.64 -12.81 0.39
C SER A 117 -7.45 -13.93 1.05
#